data_ce3d9b5a82f4d1585433ad3704301265
#
_entry.id   ce3d9b5a82f4d1585433ad3704301265
#
_cell.length_a   1.000
_cell.length_b   1.000
_cell.length_c   1.000
_cell.angle_alpha   90.00
_cell.angle_beta   90.00
_cell.angle_gamma   90.00
#
_symmetry.space_group_name_H-M   'P 1'
#
loop_
_entity.id
_entity.type
_entity.pdbx_description
1 polymer ?
#
loop_
_entity_poly.entity_id
_entity_poly.type
_entity_poly.pdbx_seq_one_letter_code
_entity_poly.pdbx_strand_id
1 'polypeptide(L)'
;CASVKPDGVFDALARKEEQVQGLNQKLREKNAQLAKLYSEKLHAEAQENFIAVYLPVDFDAGKTIAETLCADDNFSAVLFCNESDRLRYICARGKNGALDCRAAAQKINALLGAKGGGSPVTSQGSCPKTAETEQKLREILSEPLQNLN
;
A
#
# COMPACT_ATOMS: atom_id res chain seq x y z
N CYS A 1 0.82 55.66 -5.71
CA CYS A 1 1.36 55.04 -6.88
C CYS A 1 1.32 53.52 -6.71
N ALA A 2 0.37 52.89 -7.26
CA ALA A 2 0.26 51.43 -7.19
C ALA A 2 1.30 50.79 -8.10
N SER A 3 2.52 50.84 -7.70
CA SER A 3 3.57 50.14 -8.41
C SER A 3 3.57 48.63 -8.15
N VAL A 4 2.69 48.16 -7.30
CA VAL A 4 2.46 46.73 -7.15
C VAL A 4 1.69 46.25 -8.39
N LYS A 5 2.41 45.70 -9.31
CA LYS A 5 1.79 45.07 -10.47
C LYS A 5 1.07 43.80 -10.02
N PRO A 6 -0.26 43.69 -10.22
CA PRO A 6 -0.97 42.48 -9.87
C PRO A 6 -0.37 41.25 -10.54
N ASP A 7 0.19 41.41 -11.72
CA ASP A 7 0.82 40.34 -12.51
C ASP A 7 1.99 39.66 -11.79
N GLY A 8 2.74 40.39 -10.95
CA GLY A 8 3.85 39.80 -10.21
C GLY A 8 3.42 38.87 -9.10
N VAL A 9 2.24 39.09 -8.51
CA VAL A 9 1.66 38.20 -7.51
C VAL A 9 1.17 36.90 -8.15
N PHE A 10 0.54 36.98 -9.28
CA PHE A 10 0.07 35.80 -10.01
C PHE A 10 1.24 34.94 -10.50
N ASP A 11 2.32 35.55 -10.99
CA ASP A 11 3.52 34.81 -11.39
C ASP A 11 4.15 34.04 -10.24
N ALA A 12 4.20 34.63 -9.03
CA ALA A 12 4.74 33.95 -7.86
C ALA A 12 3.89 32.74 -7.44
N LEU A 13 2.57 32.85 -7.52
CA LEU A 13 1.66 31.75 -7.23
C LEU A 13 1.78 30.63 -8.27
N ALA A 14 1.85 30.98 -9.55
CA ALA A 14 2.03 30.01 -10.63
C ALA A 14 3.34 29.23 -10.47
N ARG A 15 4.44 29.88 -10.08
CA ARG A 15 5.72 29.21 -9.81
C ARG A 15 5.64 28.22 -8.65
N LYS A 16 4.92 28.57 -7.58
CA LYS A 16 4.72 27.65 -6.46
C LYS A 16 3.92 26.42 -6.87
N GLU A 17 2.88 26.60 -7.67
CA GLU A 17 2.10 25.48 -8.18
C GLU A 17 2.94 24.56 -9.07
N GLU A 18 3.76 25.10 -9.95
CA GLU A 18 4.68 24.32 -10.78
C GLU A 18 5.68 23.52 -9.93
N GLN A 19 6.22 24.12 -8.86
CA GLN A 19 7.13 23.43 -7.95
C GLN A 19 6.46 22.29 -7.22
N VAL A 20 5.23 22.47 -6.73
CA VAL A 20 4.45 21.43 -6.06
C VAL A 20 4.12 20.29 -7.03
N GLN A 21 3.70 20.59 -8.25
CA GLN A 21 3.45 19.59 -9.27
C GLN A 21 4.72 18.83 -9.64
N GLY A 22 5.86 19.50 -9.76
CA GLY A 22 7.14 18.86 -10.03
C GLY A 22 7.58 17.93 -8.91
N LEU A 23 7.38 18.32 -7.64
CA LEU A 23 7.67 17.50 -6.48
C LEU A 23 6.75 16.27 -6.42
N ASN A 24 5.47 16.43 -6.69
CA ASN A 24 4.51 15.34 -6.73
C ASN A 24 4.85 14.35 -7.83
N GLN A 25 5.26 14.83 -8.99
CA GLN A 25 5.68 13.98 -10.10
C GLN A 25 6.94 13.18 -9.73
N LYS A 26 7.94 13.82 -9.13
CA LYS A 26 9.15 13.15 -8.65
C LYS A 26 8.84 12.10 -7.60
N LEU A 27 7.92 12.40 -6.69
CA LEU A 27 7.48 11.45 -5.67
C LEU A 27 6.81 10.22 -6.31
N ARG A 28 5.95 10.43 -7.30
CA ARG A 28 5.31 9.34 -8.05
C ARG A 28 6.34 8.48 -8.78
N GLU A 29 7.34 9.10 -9.41
CA GLU A 29 8.42 8.39 -10.09
C GLU A 29 9.24 7.55 -9.10
N LYS A 30 9.58 8.10 -7.92
CA LYS A 30 10.28 7.37 -6.87
C LYS A 30 9.44 6.21 -6.34
N ASN A 31 8.16 6.43 -6.11
CA ASN A 31 7.25 5.38 -5.65
C ASN A 31 7.12 4.28 -6.71
N ALA A 32 7.07 4.62 -7.98
CA ALA A 32 7.04 3.64 -9.08
C ALA A 32 8.33 2.82 -9.14
N GLN A 33 9.50 3.46 -8.96
CA GLN A 33 10.78 2.77 -8.91
C GLN A 33 10.88 1.85 -7.69
N LEU A 34 10.47 2.32 -6.52
CA LEU A 34 10.42 1.50 -5.31
C LEU A 34 9.47 0.32 -5.48
N ALA A 35 8.29 0.55 -6.06
CA ALA A 35 7.32 -0.49 -6.32
C ALA A 35 7.90 -1.57 -7.24
N LYS A 36 8.63 -1.17 -8.27
CA LYS A 36 9.30 -2.11 -9.17
C LYS A 36 10.33 -2.96 -8.44
N LEU A 37 11.20 -2.34 -7.64
CA LEU A 37 12.24 -3.05 -6.88
C LEU A 37 11.63 -3.98 -5.83
N TYR A 38 10.66 -3.50 -5.07
CA TYR A 38 9.98 -4.32 -4.07
C TYR A 38 9.21 -5.47 -4.72
N SER A 39 8.52 -5.21 -5.83
CA SER A 39 7.76 -6.26 -6.49
C SER A 39 8.67 -7.34 -7.09
N GLU A 40 9.81 -7.00 -7.65
CA GLU A 40 10.79 -7.97 -8.12
C GLU A 40 11.31 -8.84 -6.97
N LYS A 41 11.65 -8.22 -5.83
CA LYS A 41 12.12 -8.92 -4.64
C LYS A 41 11.02 -9.82 -4.06
N LEU A 42 9.83 -9.29 -3.88
CA LEU A 42 8.71 -10.01 -3.29
C LEU A 42 8.25 -11.15 -4.20
N HIS A 43 8.27 -10.94 -5.50
CA HIS A 43 7.92 -11.97 -6.47
C HIS A 43 8.91 -13.14 -6.41
N ALA A 44 10.20 -12.85 -6.21
CA ALA A 44 11.22 -13.87 -6.04
C ALA A 44 11.08 -14.62 -4.71
N GLU A 45 10.62 -13.96 -3.65
CA GLU A 45 10.40 -14.56 -2.32
C GLU A 45 9.06 -15.27 -2.20
N ALA A 46 8.13 -15.03 -3.12
CA ALA A 46 6.78 -15.57 -3.08
C ALA A 46 6.76 -17.09 -3.20
N GLN A 47 5.83 -17.72 -2.49
CA GLN A 47 5.58 -19.14 -2.58
C GLN A 47 4.22 -19.38 -3.24
N GLU A 48 4.20 -20.19 -4.28
CA GLU A 48 2.96 -20.52 -5.01
C GLU A 48 2.17 -19.29 -5.47
N ASN A 49 2.88 -18.25 -5.94
CA ASN A 49 2.29 -16.98 -6.38
C ASN A 49 1.54 -16.23 -5.28
N PHE A 50 1.96 -16.42 -4.04
CA PHE A 50 1.37 -15.73 -2.89
C PHE A 50 2.46 -15.15 -1.99
N ILE A 51 2.24 -13.93 -1.50
CA ILE A 51 3.11 -13.31 -0.49
C ILE A 51 2.27 -12.51 0.52
N ALA A 52 2.66 -12.60 1.79
CA ALA A 52 2.17 -11.70 2.83
C ALA A 52 3.37 -11.18 3.61
N VAL A 53 3.50 -9.88 3.69
CA VAL A 53 4.70 -9.25 4.24
C VAL A 53 4.38 -7.87 4.81
N TYR A 54 5.15 -7.46 5.81
CA TYR A 54 5.17 -6.10 6.29
C TYR A 54 6.25 -5.32 5.54
N LEU A 55 5.89 -4.15 5.04
CA LEU A 55 6.81 -3.24 4.35
C LEU A 55 6.92 -1.92 5.11
N PRO A 56 8.13 -1.42 5.33
CA PRO A 56 8.33 -0.13 6.00
C PRO A 56 8.12 1.04 5.02
N VAL A 57 6.95 1.09 4.41
CA VAL A 57 6.55 2.10 3.43
C VAL A 57 5.18 2.65 3.82
N ASP A 58 4.82 3.82 3.27
CA ASP A 58 3.50 4.38 3.49
C ASP A 58 2.44 3.61 2.68
N PHE A 59 1.17 3.94 2.94
CA PHE A 59 0.04 3.26 2.32
C PHE A 59 0.03 3.42 0.79
N ASP A 60 0.33 4.62 0.29
CA ASP A 60 0.32 4.88 -1.15
C ASP A 60 1.38 4.06 -1.88
N ALA A 61 2.57 3.97 -1.31
CA ALA A 61 3.64 3.12 -1.84
C ALA A 61 3.25 1.63 -1.77
N GLY A 62 2.68 1.20 -0.65
CA GLY A 62 2.17 -0.16 -0.48
C GLY A 62 1.11 -0.53 -1.51
N LYS A 63 0.20 0.38 -1.78
CA LYS A 63 -0.84 0.21 -2.81
C LYS A 63 -0.22 0.04 -4.20
N THR A 64 0.74 0.89 -4.54
CA THR A 64 1.44 0.80 -5.84
C THR A 64 2.21 -0.52 -5.97
N ILE A 65 2.84 -0.98 -4.90
CA ILE A 65 3.54 -2.28 -4.87
C ILE A 65 2.54 -3.42 -5.10
N ALA A 66 1.40 -3.39 -4.41
CA ALA A 66 0.35 -4.40 -4.58
C ALA A 66 -0.18 -4.44 -6.01
N GLU A 67 -0.45 -3.29 -6.60
CA GLU A 67 -0.90 -3.17 -7.99
C GLU A 67 0.14 -3.73 -8.97
N THR A 68 1.42 -3.45 -8.73
CA THR A 68 2.51 -3.93 -9.56
C THR A 68 2.68 -5.44 -9.46
N LEU A 69 2.58 -6.01 -8.26
CA LEU A 69 2.61 -7.46 -8.05
C LEU A 69 1.44 -8.16 -8.72
N CYS A 70 0.26 -7.59 -8.59
CA CYS A 70 -0.97 -8.18 -9.12
C CYS A 70 -1.21 -7.89 -10.61
N ALA A 71 -0.28 -7.18 -11.27
CA ALA A 71 -0.20 -7.14 -12.72
C ALA A 71 0.07 -8.54 -13.31
N ASP A 72 0.71 -9.42 -12.54
CA ASP A 72 0.71 -10.85 -12.82
C ASP A 72 -0.66 -11.43 -12.45
N ASP A 73 -1.39 -11.93 -13.42
CA ASP A 73 -2.76 -12.42 -13.26
C ASP A 73 -2.89 -13.55 -12.24
N ASN A 74 -1.83 -14.30 -11.99
CA ASN A 74 -1.85 -15.45 -11.08
C ASN A 74 -1.38 -15.11 -9.67
N PHE A 75 -0.98 -13.86 -9.42
CA PHE A 75 -0.37 -13.46 -8.16
C PHE A 75 -1.39 -12.95 -7.15
N SER A 76 -1.13 -13.22 -5.87
CA SER A 76 -1.91 -12.70 -4.75
C SER A 76 -0.97 -12.10 -3.70
N ALA A 77 -1.33 -10.99 -3.12
CA ALA A 77 -0.50 -10.30 -2.14
C ALA A 77 -1.31 -9.75 -0.97
N VAL A 78 -0.76 -9.89 0.22
CA VAL A 78 -1.24 -9.23 1.44
C VAL A 78 -0.08 -8.39 1.97
N LEU A 79 -0.22 -7.09 1.92
CA LEU A 79 0.82 -6.16 2.35
C LEU A 79 0.36 -5.38 3.56
N PHE A 80 1.23 -5.31 4.57
CA PHE A 80 1.03 -4.47 5.75
C PHE A 80 2.01 -3.32 5.68
N CYS A 81 1.51 -2.11 5.90
CA CYS A 81 2.34 -0.89 5.88
C CYS A 81 1.90 0.07 6.97
N ASN A 82 2.74 1.06 7.23
CA ASN A 82 2.47 2.09 8.23
C ASN A 82 1.90 3.34 7.59
N GLU A 83 0.98 3.98 8.28
CA GLU A 83 0.53 5.33 7.95
C GLU A 83 0.34 6.10 9.26
N SER A 84 1.28 7.00 9.56
CA SER A 84 1.32 7.72 10.84
C SER A 84 1.26 6.76 12.04
N ASP A 85 0.25 6.87 12.90
CA ASP A 85 0.08 6.02 14.08
C ASP A 85 -0.77 4.77 13.81
N ARG A 86 -1.03 4.48 12.54
CA ARG A 86 -1.89 3.38 12.15
C ARG A 86 -1.13 2.34 11.33
N LEU A 87 -1.52 1.10 11.53
CA LEU A 87 -1.13 -0.02 10.70
C LEU A 87 -2.20 -0.21 9.63
N ARG A 88 -1.79 -0.25 8.37
CA ARG A 88 -2.72 -0.47 7.26
C ARG A 88 -2.37 -1.74 6.53
N TYR A 89 -3.39 -2.39 5.99
CA TYR A 89 -3.19 -3.56 5.16
C TYR A 89 -3.87 -3.39 3.80
N ILE A 90 -3.30 -4.07 2.80
CA ILE A 90 -3.87 -4.18 1.47
C ILE A 90 -3.85 -5.65 1.09
N CYS A 91 -4.99 -6.17 0.70
CA CYS A 91 -5.09 -7.48 0.06
C CYS A 91 -5.42 -7.24 -1.41
N ALA A 92 -4.65 -7.83 -2.30
CA ALA A 92 -4.87 -7.70 -3.73
C ALA A 92 -4.56 -9.01 -4.42
N ARG A 93 -5.21 -9.24 -5.55
CA ARG A 93 -4.92 -10.38 -6.40
C ARG A 93 -5.03 -10.02 -7.87
N GLY A 94 -4.31 -10.74 -8.69
CA GLY A 94 -4.50 -10.71 -10.13
C GLY A 94 -5.80 -11.43 -10.52
N LYS A 95 -6.11 -11.40 -11.79
CA LYS A 95 -7.37 -11.91 -12.34
C LYS A 95 -7.64 -13.37 -11.98
N ASN A 96 -6.60 -14.19 -11.94
CA ASN A 96 -6.66 -15.62 -11.62
C ASN A 96 -6.06 -15.94 -10.25
N GLY A 97 -5.76 -14.94 -9.43
CA GLY A 97 -5.19 -15.17 -8.11
C GLY A 97 -6.12 -15.97 -7.21
N ALA A 98 -5.53 -16.85 -6.39
CA ALA A 98 -6.29 -17.78 -5.54
C ALA A 98 -6.86 -17.13 -4.28
N LEU A 99 -6.36 -15.94 -3.88
CA LEU A 99 -6.77 -15.28 -2.64
C LEU A 99 -8.15 -14.63 -2.80
N ASP A 100 -9.04 -14.91 -1.84
CA ASP A 100 -10.26 -14.12 -1.67
C ASP A 100 -9.92 -12.94 -0.75
N CYS A 101 -9.77 -11.75 -1.32
CA CYS A 101 -9.36 -10.57 -0.58
C CYS A 101 -10.39 -10.13 0.45
N ARG A 102 -11.68 -10.37 0.21
CA ARG A 102 -12.73 -10.09 1.19
C ARG A 102 -12.62 -10.99 2.40
N ALA A 103 -12.44 -12.29 2.19
CA ALA A 103 -12.30 -13.25 3.28
C ALA A 103 -11.00 -12.98 4.07
N ALA A 104 -9.90 -12.67 3.39
CA ALA A 104 -8.64 -12.30 4.02
C ALA A 104 -8.81 -11.05 4.90
N ALA A 105 -9.49 -10.02 4.39
CA ALA A 105 -9.76 -8.81 5.16
C ALA A 105 -10.56 -9.10 6.42
N GLN A 106 -11.59 -9.94 6.32
CA GLN A 106 -12.39 -10.34 7.49
C GLN A 106 -11.55 -11.03 8.56
N LYS A 107 -10.65 -11.93 8.15
CA LYS A 107 -9.74 -12.61 9.07
C LYS A 107 -8.75 -11.65 9.72
N ILE A 108 -8.16 -10.75 8.94
CA ILE A 108 -7.24 -9.73 9.45
C ILE A 108 -7.96 -8.81 10.43
N ASN A 109 -9.16 -8.37 10.10
CA ASN A 109 -9.97 -7.54 10.99
C ASN A 109 -10.26 -8.23 12.32
N ALA A 110 -10.58 -9.52 12.29
CA ALA A 110 -10.83 -10.30 13.50
C ALA A 110 -9.57 -10.48 14.35
N LEU A 111 -8.42 -10.69 13.72
CA LEU A 111 -7.16 -10.93 14.43
C LEU A 111 -6.53 -9.65 14.97
N LEU A 112 -6.57 -8.55 14.22
CA LEU A 112 -5.93 -7.29 14.59
C LEU A 112 -6.89 -6.27 15.22
N GLY A 113 -8.18 -6.55 15.24
CA GLY A 113 -9.18 -5.54 15.60
C GLY A 113 -9.23 -4.41 14.57
N ALA A 114 -8.87 -4.69 13.34
CA ALA A 114 -8.86 -3.71 12.27
C ALA A 114 -10.26 -3.48 11.70
N LYS A 115 -10.40 -2.37 10.99
CA LYS A 115 -11.62 -2.03 10.27
C LYS A 115 -11.29 -1.82 8.80
N GLY A 116 -12.06 -2.43 7.95
CA GLY A 116 -11.88 -2.31 6.51
C GLY A 116 -12.68 -3.38 5.78
N GLY A 117 -12.45 -3.45 4.51
CA GLY A 117 -13.12 -4.40 3.62
C GLY A 117 -12.92 -4.02 2.18
N GLY A 118 -13.65 -4.66 1.32
CA GLY A 118 -13.57 -4.43 -0.12
C GLY A 118 -14.26 -5.54 -0.91
N SER A 119 -13.69 -5.85 -2.05
CA SER A 119 -14.17 -6.89 -2.95
C SER A 119 -13.30 -8.15 -2.85
N PRO A 120 -13.71 -9.26 -3.50
CA PRO A 120 -12.84 -10.44 -3.58
C PRO A 120 -11.52 -10.20 -4.31
N VAL A 121 -11.42 -9.15 -5.11
CA VAL A 121 -10.24 -8.81 -5.91
C VAL A 121 -9.28 -7.90 -5.14
N THR A 122 -9.80 -7.00 -4.32
CA THR A 122 -9.00 -6.06 -3.53
C THR A 122 -9.74 -5.63 -2.28
N SER A 123 -9.03 -5.59 -1.17
CA SER A 123 -9.53 -5.12 0.13
C SER A 123 -8.44 -4.34 0.84
N GLN A 124 -8.85 -3.46 1.72
CA GLN A 124 -7.92 -2.66 2.52
C GLN A 124 -8.55 -2.33 3.86
N GLY A 125 -7.73 -2.04 4.84
CA GLY A 125 -8.19 -1.66 6.16
C GLY A 125 -7.09 -1.10 7.02
N SER A 126 -7.44 -0.72 8.23
CA SER A 126 -6.50 -0.13 9.18
C SER A 126 -6.85 -0.44 10.61
N CYS A 127 -5.83 -0.42 11.47
CA CYS A 127 -5.99 -0.49 12.92
C CYS A 127 -4.99 0.44 13.60
N PRO A 128 -5.23 0.82 14.87
CA PRO A 128 -4.23 1.56 15.62
C PRO A 128 -2.95 0.74 15.76
N LYS A 129 -1.81 1.41 15.64
CA LYS A 129 -0.51 0.78 15.81
C LYS A 129 -0.18 0.72 17.29
N THR A 130 -0.34 -0.45 17.90
CA THR A 130 -0.02 -0.70 19.31
C THR A 130 0.95 -1.86 19.40
N ALA A 131 1.58 -2.03 20.56
CA ALA A 131 2.47 -3.17 20.80
C ALA A 131 1.73 -4.51 20.61
N GLU A 132 0.46 -4.57 20.98
CA GLU A 132 -0.38 -5.75 20.80
C GLU A 132 -0.63 -6.05 19.33
N THR A 133 -0.98 -5.02 18.51
CA THR A 133 -1.20 -5.23 17.09
C THR A 133 0.07 -5.61 16.36
N GLU A 134 1.21 -5.03 16.73
CA GLU A 134 2.50 -5.41 16.16
C GLU A 134 2.87 -6.87 16.48
N GLN A 135 2.60 -7.31 17.70
CA GLN A 135 2.84 -8.70 18.09
C GLN A 135 1.93 -9.66 17.31
N LYS A 136 0.65 -9.34 17.22
CA LYS A 136 -0.31 -10.14 16.44
C LYS A 136 0.09 -10.20 14.97
N LEU A 137 0.58 -9.10 14.42
CA LEU A 137 1.07 -9.07 13.04
C LEU A 137 2.26 -10.01 12.85
N ARG A 138 3.20 -10.02 13.77
CA ARG A 138 4.34 -10.94 13.73
C ARG A 138 3.88 -12.41 13.77
N GLU A 139 2.88 -12.70 14.60
CA GLU A 139 2.29 -14.04 14.68
C GLU A 139 1.62 -14.44 13.36
N ILE A 140 0.85 -13.52 12.75
CA ILE A 140 0.21 -13.75 11.45
C ILE A 140 1.25 -14.05 10.38
N LEU A 141 2.33 -13.26 10.33
CA LEU A 141 3.37 -13.41 9.32
C LEU A 141 4.27 -14.63 9.55
N SER A 142 4.33 -15.16 10.77
CA SER A 142 5.12 -16.35 11.10
C SER A 142 4.39 -17.65 10.82
N GLU A 143 3.06 -17.63 10.71
CA GLU A 143 2.27 -18.82 10.36
C GLU A 143 2.25 -19.05 8.85
N PRO A 144 2.07 -20.33 8.41
CA PRO A 144 1.89 -20.60 6.99
C PRO A 144 0.67 -19.84 6.46
N LEU A 145 0.91 -19.01 5.47
CA LEU A 145 -0.09 -18.06 4.93
C LEU A 145 -1.28 -18.73 4.24
N GLN A 146 -1.22 -20.04 4.07
CA GLN A 146 -2.31 -20.84 3.56
C GLN A 146 -3.57 -20.76 4.43
N ASN A 147 -3.42 -20.30 5.68
CA ASN A 147 -4.54 -20.12 6.59
C ASN A 147 -5.32 -18.79 6.35
N LEU A 148 -4.86 -17.92 5.46
CA LEU A 148 -5.57 -16.71 5.08
C LEU A 148 -6.58 -16.92 3.93
N ASN A 149 -6.55 -18.06 3.31
CA ASN A 149 -7.54 -18.46 2.30
C ASN A 149 -8.78 -19.07 2.91
#